data_b4a7d214b5c106f18ea7ca60a8bcc075
#
_entry.id   b4a7d214b5c106f18ea7ca60a8bcc075
#
_cell.length_a   1.000
_cell.length_b   1.000
_cell.length_c   1.000
_cell.angle_alpha   90.00
_cell.angle_beta   90.00
_cell.angle_gamma   90.00
#
_symmetry.space_group_name_H-M   'P 1'
#
loop_
_entity.id
_entity.type
_entity.pdbx_description
1 polymer ?
#
loop_
_entity_poly.entity_id
_entity_poly.type
_entity_poly.pdbx_seq_one_letter_code
_entity_poly.pdbx_strand_id
1 'polypeptide(L)'
;GHPDKVADQISDALLDEFLAYDKNSKVACETLVTTGQVVLAGEVKSSAYVDVQDVARNVIEKIGYTKSEYQFEAKSCGVFSSIHEQSGDINRGVEREDPYNQGAGDQGMMFGYATNETENYMPLALDLSHSLLWELAEIRKNENDLMPYLRPDAKSQVTIEYDDNGKPLRIDTIVVSTQHDEFITAKGITQEEADLAMQKKIAEDVKSILIPRVKAQYPAHVQALFNDDIIYHVNPTGKFVIGGPHGDTGLTGRKIIVDTYGGKGAHGGGAFSGKDPSKVDRSAAYAARHIAKNLVAAGVADEMLVQVSYAIGVAKPMNIFVNTFGRANVKMTDGEIAEKIWNLF
;
A
#
# COMPACT_ATOMS: atom_id res chain seq x y z
N GLY A 1 8.17 -5.04 3.97
CA GLY A 1 8.82 -4.89 5.29
C GLY A 1 9.19 -3.45 5.67
N HIS A 2 8.83 -2.43 4.83
CA HIS A 2 8.96 -1.02 5.20
C HIS A 2 8.24 -0.74 6.53
N PRO A 3 8.81 0.05 7.47
CA PRO A 3 8.24 0.26 8.81
C PRO A 3 6.77 0.71 8.81
N ASP A 4 6.41 1.69 7.98
CA ASP A 4 5.01 2.13 7.88
C ASP A 4 4.08 1.01 7.39
N LYS A 5 4.55 0.14 6.47
CA LYS A 5 3.77 -1.00 5.99
C LYS A 5 3.74 -2.18 6.97
N VAL A 6 4.71 -2.29 7.86
CA VAL A 6 4.62 -3.19 9.03
C VAL A 6 3.50 -2.73 9.94
N ALA A 7 3.44 -1.43 10.24
CA ALA A 7 2.38 -0.85 11.07
C ALA A 7 0.99 -1.04 10.44
N ASP A 8 0.84 -0.77 9.14
CA ASP A 8 -0.40 -0.99 8.41
C ASP A 8 -0.87 -2.44 8.47
N GLN A 9 0.03 -3.40 8.24
CA GLN A 9 -0.30 -4.83 8.27
C GLN A 9 -0.71 -5.32 9.67
N ILE A 10 -0.09 -4.79 10.73
CA ILE A 10 -0.50 -5.11 12.10
C ILE A 10 -1.90 -4.57 12.38
N SER A 11 -2.16 -3.31 12.02
CA SER A 11 -3.48 -2.68 12.21
C SER A 11 -4.59 -3.42 11.44
N ASP A 12 -4.32 -3.84 10.20
CA ASP A 12 -5.28 -4.62 9.41
C ASP A 12 -5.47 -6.04 9.96
N ALA A 13 -4.43 -6.69 10.46
CA ALA A 13 -4.57 -8.01 11.08
C ALA A 13 -5.42 -7.96 12.36
N LEU A 14 -5.29 -6.89 13.16
CA LEU A 14 -6.18 -6.66 14.31
C LEU A 14 -7.62 -6.47 13.88
N LEU A 15 -7.87 -5.67 12.85
CA LEU A 15 -9.20 -5.49 12.27
C LEU A 15 -9.79 -6.82 11.81
N ASP A 16 -9.01 -7.61 11.07
CA ASP A 16 -9.44 -8.91 10.52
C ASP A 16 -9.83 -9.88 11.65
N GLU A 17 -9.05 -9.96 12.72
CA GLU A 17 -9.35 -10.83 13.87
C GLU A 17 -10.64 -10.38 14.59
N PHE A 18 -10.82 -9.10 14.84
CA PHE A 18 -12.08 -8.62 15.44
C PHE A 18 -13.28 -8.95 14.57
N LEU A 19 -13.22 -8.71 13.26
CA LEU A 19 -14.31 -8.97 12.34
C LEU A 19 -14.57 -10.47 12.12
N ALA A 20 -13.55 -11.32 12.23
CA ALA A 20 -13.70 -12.77 12.09
C ALA A 20 -14.59 -13.37 13.19
N TYR A 21 -14.49 -12.84 14.40
CA TYR A 21 -15.28 -13.32 15.56
C TYR A 21 -16.55 -12.51 15.81
N ASP A 22 -16.56 -11.23 15.45
CA ASP A 22 -17.73 -10.35 15.53
C ASP A 22 -17.80 -9.41 14.34
N LYS A 23 -18.61 -9.78 13.35
CA LYS A 23 -18.82 -9.00 12.11
C LYS A 23 -19.34 -7.59 12.32
N ASN A 24 -19.89 -7.29 13.51
CA ASN A 24 -20.40 -5.97 13.86
C ASN A 24 -19.38 -5.11 14.61
N SER A 25 -18.15 -5.60 14.78
CA SER A 25 -17.08 -4.86 15.45
C SER A 25 -16.89 -3.48 14.83
N LYS A 26 -16.70 -2.48 15.69
CA LYS A 26 -16.24 -1.15 15.32
C LYS A 26 -14.77 -1.05 15.73
N VAL A 27 -13.91 -0.81 14.75
CA VAL A 27 -12.45 -0.88 14.93
C VAL A 27 -11.80 0.33 14.28
N ALA A 28 -10.98 1.01 15.05
CA ALA A 28 -10.06 2.03 14.59
C ALA A 28 -8.72 1.80 15.31
N CYS A 29 -7.88 0.93 14.77
CA CYS A 29 -6.60 0.56 15.35
C CYS A 29 -5.44 1.17 14.57
N GLU A 30 -4.56 1.83 15.30
CA GLU A 30 -3.32 2.40 14.81
C GLU A 30 -2.13 1.73 15.48
N THR A 31 -1.04 1.62 14.74
CA THR A 31 0.19 0.97 15.19
C THR A 31 1.38 1.88 14.98
N LEU A 32 2.24 1.96 15.99
CA LEU A 32 3.60 2.50 15.87
C LEU A 32 4.58 1.35 16.03
N VAL A 33 5.58 1.29 15.17
CA VAL A 33 6.72 0.37 15.27
C VAL A 33 8.03 1.14 15.27
N THR A 34 8.95 0.74 16.14
CA THR A 34 10.29 1.33 16.25
C THR A 34 11.26 0.28 16.78
N THR A 35 12.50 0.65 17.08
CA THR A 35 13.50 -0.29 17.62
C THR A 35 12.94 -1.10 18.79
N GLY A 36 12.83 -2.40 18.61
CA GLY A 36 12.41 -3.34 19.65
C GLY A 36 11.01 -3.14 20.23
N GLN A 37 10.16 -2.30 19.63
CA GLN A 37 8.86 -1.93 20.21
C GLN A 37 7.74 -1.83 19.19
N VAL A 38 6.55 -2.24 19.63
CA VAL A 38 5.26 -2.04 18.95
C VAL A 38 4.31 -1.37 19.94
N VAL A 39 3.66 -0.31 19.54
CA VAL A 39 2.59 0.34 20.30
C VAL A 39 1.30 0.26 19.50
N LEU A 40 0.28 -0.37 20.08
CA LEU A 40 -1.06 -0.49 19.54
C LEU A 40 -1.97 0.52 20.25
N ALA A 41 -2.67 1.35 19.53
CA ALA A 41 -3.57 2.34 20.08
C ALA A 41 -4.86 2.42 19.25
N GLY A 42 -5.90 3.00 19.82
CA GLY A 42 -7.17 3.23 19.14
C GLY A 42 -8.38 2.74 19.91
N GLU A 43 -9.51 2.66 19.21
CA GLU A 43 -10.81 2.35 19.79
C GLU A 43 -11.41 1.10 19.15
N VAL A 44 -11.93 0.22 19.99
CA VAL A 44 -12.63 -1.01 19.57
C VAL A 44 -13.93 -1.16 20.35
N LYS A 45 -15.03 -1.46 19.63
CA LYS A 45 -16.27 -1.97 20.22
C LYS A 45 -16.56 -3.32 19.57
N SER A 46 -16.40 -4.38 20.34
CA SER A 46 -16.56 -5.77 19.87
C SER A 46 -16.98 -6.68 21.02
N SER A 47 -17.69 -7.74 20.70
CA SER A 47 -17.94 -8.85 21.63
C SER A 47 -16.80 -9.88 21.60
N ALA A 48 -15.87 -9.77 20.65
CA ALA A 48 -14.76 -10.69 20.49
C ALA A 48 -13.62 -10.39 21.47
N TYR A 49 -13.00 -11.42 22.00
CA TYR A 49 -11.69 -11.34 22.64
C TYR A 49 -10.60 -11.63 21.61
N VAL A 50 -9.63 -10.73 21.50
CA VAL A 50 -8.47 -10.88 20.60
C VAL A 50 -7.19 -10.68 21.40
N ASP A 51 -6.26 -11.64 21.33
CA ASP A 51 -4.91 -11.44 21.83
C ASP A 51 -4.12 -10.57 20.84
N VAL A 52 -4.16 -9.27 21.10
CA VAL A 52 -3.55 -8.27 20.20
C VAL A 52 -2.03 -8.39 20.12
N GLN A 53 -1.38 -8.95 21.15
CA GLN A 53 0.07 -9.18 21.14
C GLN A 53 0.43 -10.33 20.20
N ASP A 54 -0.30 -11.44 20.28
CA ASP A 54 -0.07 -12.59 19.40
C ASP A 54 -0.33 -12.23 17.94
N VAL A 55 -1.39 -11.47 17.65
CA VAL A 55 -1.67 -10.97 16.30
C VAL A 55 -0.50 -10.15 15.78
N ALA A 56 -0.01 -9.17 16.54
CA ALA A 56 1.13 -8.33 16.12
C ALA A 56 2.40 -9.17 15.86
N ARG A 57 2.73 -10.11 16.76
CA ARG A 57 3.89 -10.99 16.63
C ARG A 57 3.81 -11.86 15.38
N ASN A 58 2.66 -12.46 15.11
CA ASN A 58 2.43 -13.29 13.93
C ASN A 58 2.62 -12.50 12.62
N VAL A 59 2.18 -11.25 12.58
CA VAL A 59 2.41 -10.37 11.41
C VAL A 59 3.89 -10.08 11.23
N ILE A 60 4.60 -9.71 12.31
CA ILE A 60 6.04 -9.42 12.26
C ILE A 60 6.83 -10.63 11.77
N GLU A 61 6.48 -11.83 12.26
CA GLU A 61 7.10 -13.10 11.82
C GLU A 61 6.83 -13.38 10.33
N LYS A 62 5.59 -13.25 9.88
CA LYS A 62 5.20 -13.42 8.46
C LYS A 62 5.92 -12.45 7.53
N ILE A 63 6.16 -11.22 7.96
CA ILE A 63 6.92 -10.23 7.20
C ILE A 63 8.38 -10.68 7.06
N GLY A 64 8.94 -11.34 8.07
CA GLY A 64 10.30 -11.88 8.08
C GLY A 64 11.27 -11.20 9.05
N TYR A 65 10.77 -10.42 10.00
CA TYR A 65 11.57 -9.92 11.11
C TYR A 65 11.67 -11.00 12.18
N THR A 66 12.62 -11.92 11.98
CA THR A 66 12.77 -13.16 12.77
C THR A 66 14.12 -13.29 13.46
N LYS A 67 15.02 -12.33 13.27
CA LYS A 67 16.37 -12.36 13.82
C LYS A 67 16.61 -11.18 14.77
N SER A 68 17.18 -11.45 15.93
CA SER A 68 17.49 -10.45 16.96
C SER A 68 18.44 -9.35 16.48
N GLU A 69 19.33 -9.67 15.52
CA GLU A 69 20.24 -8.71 14.91
C GLU A 69 19.54 -7.59 14.12
N TYR A 70 18.26 -7.78 13.75
CA TYR A 70 17.44 -6.73 13.15
C TYR A 70 16.99 -5.68 14.17
N GLN A 71 17.21 -5.92 15.47
CA GLN A 71 16.80 -5.09 16.61
C GLN A 71 15.30 -4.73 16.61
N PHE A 72 14.54 -5.49 15.86
CA PHE A 72 13.09 -5.55 15.82
C PHE A 72 12.75 -6.95 15.29
N GLU A 73 12.17 -7.79 16.13
CA GLU A 73 11.81 -9.14 15.72
C GLU A 73 10.60 -9.70 16.51
N ALA A 74 9.92 -10.69 15.94
CA ALA A 74 8.62 -11.17 16.42
C ALA A 74 8.61 -11.64 17.87
N LYS A 75 9.68 -12.31 18.34
CA LYS A 75 9.69 -12.98 19.66
C LYS A 75 10.09 -12.07 20.80
N SER A 76 10.98 -11.08 20.56
CA SER A 76 11.59 -10.28 21.62
C SER A 76 11.12 -8.83 21.66
N CYS A 77 10.49 -8.29 20.61
CA CYS A 77 9.98 -6.92 20.66
C CYS A 77 8.91 -6.76 21.77
N GLY A 78 8.95 -5.64 22.48
CA GLY A 78 7.90 -5.25 23.42
C GLY A 78 6.63 -4.86 22.64
N VAL A 79 5.48 -5.40 23.02
CA VAL A 79 4.18 -5.02 22.45
C VAL A 79 3.34 -4.38 23.56
N PHE A 80 3.05 -3.09 23.37
CA PHE A 80 2.25 -2.29 24.29
C PHE A 80 0.88 -2.02 23.67
N SER A 81 -0.18 -2.13 24.46
CA SER A 81 -1.54 -1.84 24.00
C SER A 81 -2.16 -0.73 24.83
N SER A 82 -2.68 0.28 24.13
CA SER A 82 -3.52 1.37 24.65
C SER A 82 -4.85 1.39 23.90
N ILE A 83 -5.33 0.23 23.46
CA ILE A 83 -6.66 0.09 22.84
C ILE A 83 -7.71 0.20 23.94
N HIS A 84 -8.73 1.03 23.71
CA HIS A 84 -9.85 1.25 24.65
C HIS A 84 -11.20 1.18 23.93
N GLU A 85 -12.28 1.25 24.69
CA GLU A 85 -13.64 1.18 24.14
C GLU A 85 -14.01 2.46 23.37
N GLN A 86 -14.73 2.31 22.27
CA GLN A 86 -15.18 3.44 21.43
C GLN A 86 -16.11 4.38 22.21
N SER A 87 -15.92 5.70 22.03
CA SER A 87 -16.78 6.75 22.62
C SER A 87 -18.25 6.59 22.21
N GLY A 88 -19.13 6.64 23.21
CA GLY A 88 -20.58 6.59 23.00
C GLY A 88 -21.14 7.77 22.19
N ASP A 89 -20.44 8.89 22.12
CA ASP A 89 -20.90 10.08 21.39
C ASP A 89 -20.75 9.91 19.87
N ILE A 90 -19.66 9.30 19.42
CA ILE A 90 -19.45 8.96 17.98
C ILE A 90 -20.48 7.92 17.57
N ASN A 91 -20.72 6.92 18.41
CA ASN A 91 -21.62 5.82 18.11
C ASN A 91 -23.07 6.28 17.86
N ARG A 92 -23.55 7.29 18.61
CA ARG A 92 -24.90 7.88 18.43
C ARG A 92 -25.11 8.51 17.03
N GLY A 93 -24.05 9.03 16.42
CA GLY A 93 -24.11 9.62 15.07
C GLY A 93 -24.13 8.59 13.95
N VAL A 94 -23.58 7.41 14.19
CA VAL A 94 -23.33 6.36 13.18
C VAL A 94 -24.41 5.27 13.19
N GLU A 95 -24.76 4.73 14.36
CA GLU A 95 -25.74 3.64 14.48
C GLU A 95 -27.17 4.13 14.22
N ARG A 96 -27.90 3.41 13.37
CA ARG A 96 -29.32 3.60 13.06
C ARG A 96 -30.05 2.28 13.20
N GLU A 97 -31.36 2.30 13.47
CA GLU A 97 -32.20 1.09 13.49
C GLU A 97 -32.20 0.38 12.13
N ASP A 98 -32.21 1.15 11.05
CA ASP A 98 -32.05 0.64 9.69
C ASP A 98 -30.57 0.67 9.27
N PRO A 99 -29.91 -0.50 9.06
CA PRO A 99 -28.51 -0.59 8.64
C PRO A 99 -28.20 0.12 7.31
N TYR A 100 -29.20 0.26 6.42
CA TYR A 100 -29.05 0.98 5.14
C TYR A 100 -29.02 2.51 5.29
N ASN A 101 -29.43 3.01 6.44
CA ASN A 101 -29.39 4.44 6.78
C ASN A 101 -28.28 4.76 7.80
N GLN A 102 -27.30 3.87 7.95
CA GLN A 102 -26.15 4.12 8.82
C GLN A 102 -25.44 5.42 8.41
N GLY A 103 -25.25 6.33 9.34
CA GLY A 103 -24.59 7.61 9.10
C GLY A 103 -23.07 7.42 8.85
N ALA A 104 -22.48 8.31 8.05
CA ALA A 104 -21.05 8.35 7.85
C ALA A 104 -20.32 8.59 9.18
N GLY A 105 -19.28 7.79 9.45
CA GLY A 105 -18.50 7.89 10.69
C GLY A 105 -17.62 9.14 10.78
N ASP A 106 -17.44 9.85 9.68
CA ASP A 106 -16.70 11.11 9.61
C ASP A 106 -17.16 11.93 8.40
N GLN A 107 -16.68 13.16 8.33
CA GLN A 107 -16.76 14.02 7.15
C GLN A 107 -15.50 13.86 6.29
N GLY A 108 -15.58 14.19 5.01
CA GLY A 108 -14.40 14.20 4.15
C GLY A 108 -14.70 14.04 2.67
N MET A 109 -13.64 14.02 1.89
CA MET A 109 -13.66 13.71 0.46
C MET A 109 -12.81 12.46 0.23
N MET A 110 -13.35 11.48 -0.50
CA MET A 110 -12.69 10.23 -0.84
C MET A 110 -12.65 10.09 -2.34
N PHE A 111 -11.59 9.45 -2.84
CA PHE A 111 -11.30 9.36 -4.25
C PHE A 111 -11.13 7.91 -4.69
N GLY A 112 -11.62 7.62 -5.90
CA GLY A 112 -11.31 6.42 -6.64
C GLY A 112 -10.78 6.79 -8.01
N TYR A 113 -9.77 6.08 -8.49
CA TYR A 113 -9.18 6.26 -9.79
C TYR A 113 -9.06 4.92 -10.51
N ALA A 114 -9.16 4.94 -11.82
CA ALA A 114 -8.87 3.79 -12.68
C ALA A 114 -8.31 4.26 -14.02
N THR A 115 -7.48 3.43 -14.64
CA THR A 115 -6.94 3.63 -15.98
C THR A 115 -6.86 2.29 -16.71
N ASN A 116 -6.96 2.31 -18.03
CA ASN A 116 -6.85 1.10 -18.86
C ASN A 116 -5.41 0.67 -19.19
N GLU A 117 -4.41 1.23 -18.47
CA GLU A 117 -2.99 0.92 -18.69
C GLU A 117 -2.63 -0.52 -18.32
N THR A 118 -3.35 -1.12 -17.36
CA THR A 118 -3.10 -2.49 -16.87
C THR A 118 -4.41 -3.27 -16.80
N GLU A 119 -4.33 -4.61 -16.74
CA GLU A 119 -5.50 -5.49 -16.64
C GLU A 119 -6.31 -5.28 -15.36
N ASN A 120 -5.66 -4.86 -14.28
CA ASN A 120 -6.30 -4.52 -13.01
C ASN A 120 -6.76 -3.06 -12.92
N TYR A 121 -6.60 -2.28 -14.00
CA TYR A 121 -6.97 -0.86 -14.09
C TYR A 121 -6.21 0.04 -13.11
N MET A 122 -4.96 -0.28 -12.82
CA MET A 122 -4.06 0.52 -12.01
C MET A 122 -3.05 1.28 -12.90
N PRO A 123 -2.48 2.39 -12.42
CA PRO A 123 -1.37 3.06 -13.12
C PRO A 123 -0.19 2.11 -13.29
N LEU A 124 0.33 2.01 -14.52
CA LEU A 124 1.39 1.05 -14.87
C LEU A 124 2.67 1.26 -14.05
N ALA A 125 3.08 2.50 -13.80
CA ALA A 125 4.27 2.79 -13.01
C ALA A 125 4.16 2.27 -11.57
N LEU A 126 2.99 2.43 -10.95
CA LEU A 126 2.72 1.92 -9.61
C LEU A 126 2.66 0.39 -9.60
N ASP A 127 1.97 -0.20 -10.55
CA ASP A 127 1.81 -1.64 -10.68
C ASP A 127 3.18 -2.34 -10.83
N LEU A 128 4.05 -1.82 -11.71
CA LEU A 128 5.43 -2.29 -11.84
C LEU A 128 6.24 -2.13 -10.54
N SER A 129 6.07 -1.00 -9.87
CA SER A 129 6.71 -0.73 -8.57
C SER A 129 6.32 -1.75 -7.52
N HIS A 130 5.03 -2.08 -7.42
CA HIS A 130 4.52 -3.12 -6.52
C HIS A 130 5.05 -4.51 -6.91
N SER A 131 5.05 -4.85 -8.20
CA SER A 131 5.54 -6.14 -8.69
C SER A 131 7.01 -6.36 -8.36
N LEU A 132 7.85 -5.32 -8.45
CA LEU A 132 9.26 -5.41 -8.04
C LEU A 132 9.41 -5.81 -6.57
N LEU A 133 8.64 -5.20 -5.67
CA LEU A 133 8.72 -5.51 -4.23
C LEU A 133 8.05 -6.82 -3.86
N TRP A 134 6.99 -7.19 -4.57
CA TRP A 134 6.35 -8.49 -4.40
C TRP A 134 7.33 -9.61 -4.78
N GLU A 135 7.94 -9.54 -5.95
CA GLU A 135 8.90 -10.53 -6.43
C GLU A 135 10.14 -10.61 -5.53
N LEU A 136 10.62 -9.45 -5.02
CA LEU A 136 11.72 -9.42 -4.05
C LEU A 136 11.36 -10.16 -2.75
N ALA A 137 10.12 -10.02 -2.29
CA ALA A 137 9.62 -10.72 -1.11
C ALA A 137 9.46 -12.23 -1.37
N GLU A 138 9.02 -12.64 -2.56
CA GLU A 138 8.95 -14.03 -2.97
C GLU A 138 10.34 -14.68 -2.99
N ILE A 139 11.33 -14.06 -3.63
CA ILE A 139 12.72 -14.53 -3.63
C ILE A 139 13.20 -14.69 -2.20
N ARG A 140 13.04 -13.69 -1.34
CA ARG A 140 13.50 -13.72 0.05
C ARG A 140 12.87 -14.83 0.88
N LYS A 141 11.57 -15.10 0.69
CA LYS A 141 10.79 -16.04 1.52
C LYS A 141 10.86 -17.47 1.00
N ASN A 142 10.78 -17.64 -0.30
CA ASN A 142 10.53 -18.95 -0.93
C ASN A 142 11.69 -19.46 -1.78
N GLU A 143 12.58 -18.58 -2.24
CA GLU A 143 13.70 -18.91 -3.13
C GLU A 143 15.00 -18.23 -2.64
N ASN A 144 15.25 -18.27 -1.34
CA ASN A 144 16.31 -17.51 -0.68
C ASN A 144 17.73 -17.80 -1.25
N ASP A 145 17.95 -18.96 -1.84
CA ASP A 145 19.25 -19.30 -2.47
C ASP A 145 19.63 -18.36 -3.62
N LEU A 146 18.66 -17.70 -4.24
CA LEU A 146 18.90 -16.77 -5.35
C LEU A 146 19.54 -15.45 -4.88
N MET A 147 19.05 -14.91 -3.77
CA MET A 147 19.54 -13.66 -3.18
C MET A 147 19.51 -13.77 -1.63
N PRO A 148 20.44 -14.58 -1.03
CA PRO A 148 20.33 -14.98 0.37
C PRO A 148 20.53 -13.86 1.38
N TYR A 149 21.05 -12.75 0.95
CA TYR A 149 21.33 -11.57 1.76
C TYR A 149 20.12 -10.63 1.95
N LEU A 150 18.97 -10.88 1.31
CA LEU A 150 17.81 -10.00 1.38
C LEU A 150 17.21 -9.95 2.79
N ARG A 151 16.92 -8.72 3.26
CA ARG A 151 16.16 -8.41 4.46
C ARG A 151 14.78 -7.82 4.12
N PRO A 152 13.85 -7.72 5.10
CA PRO A 152 12.45 -7.40 4.79
C PRO A 152 12.19 -6.00 4.26
N ASP A 153 12.97 -4.98 4.65
CA ASP A 153 12.72 -3.59 4.23
C ASP A 153 13.19 -3.34 2.79
N ALA A 154 12.31 -2.78 2.00
CA ALA A 154 12.63 -2.40 0.63
C ALA A 154 11.70 -1.30 0.11
N LYS A 155 12.19 -0.54 -0.86
CA LYS A 155 11.45 0.51 -1.59
C LYS A 155 11.75 0.37 -3.08
N SER A 156 10.76 0.74 -3.91
CA SER A 156 10.92 0.81 -5.37
C SER A 156 10.24 2.04 -5.94
N GLN A 157 10.72 2.47 -7.09
CA GLN A 157 10.11 3.53 -7.89
C GLN A 157 10.35 3.20 -9.36
N VAL A 158 9.33 3.46 -10.19
CA VAL A 158 9.41 3.31 -11.65
C VAL A 158 8.99 4.62 -12.29
N THR A 159 9.80 5.10 -13.20
CA THR A 159 9.50 6.27 -14.05
C THR A 159 9.24 5.79 -15.46
N ILE A 160 8.10 6.20 -16.03
CA ILE A 160 7.68 5.86 -17.39
C ILE A 160 7.55 7.15 -18.20
N GLU A 161 8.09 7.15 -19.41
CA GLU A 161 7.87 8.19 -20.41
C GLU A 161 6.57 7.90 -21.17
N TYR A 162 5.73 8.93 -21.32
CA TYR A 162 4.46 8.88 -22.04
C TYR A 162 4.47 9.83 -23.22
N ASP A 163 3.71 9.51 -24.26
CA ASP A 163 3.40 10.48 -25.32
C ASP A 163 2.32 11.49 -24.89
N ASP A 164 2.06 12.47 -25.75
CA ASP A 164 1.05 13.52 -25.49
C ASP A 164 -0.39 12.97 -25.36
N ASN A 165 -0.64 11.74 -25.82
CA ASN A 165 -1.91 11.04 -25.67
C ASN A 165 -1.98 10.16 -24.43
N GLY A 166 -0.94 10.17 -23.59
CA GLY A 166 -0.84 9.37 -22.36
C GLY A 166 -0.57 7.88 -22.60
N LYS A 167 0.01 7.53 -23.76
CA LYS A 167 0.45 6.15 -24.04
C LYS A 167 1.87 5.95 -23.53
N PRO A 168 2.15 4.87 -22.76
CA PRO A 168 3.51 4.56 -22.32
C PRO A 168 4.43 4.29 -23.51
N LEU A 169 5.60 4.91 -23.55
CA LEU A 169 6.61 4.77 -24.60
C LEU A 169 7.77 3.88 -24.16
N ARG A 170 8.30 4.09 -22.96
CA ARG A 170 9.40 3.32 -22.38
C ARG A 170 9.46 3.49 -20.87
N ILE A 171 10.08 2.54 -20.21
CA ILE A 171 10.54 2.71 -18.82
C ILE A 171 11.84 3.51 -18.88
N ASP A 172 11.86 4.67 -18.24
CA ASP A 172 13.03 5.54 -18.16
C ASP A 172 13.96 5.14 -17.03
N THR A 173 13.42 5.03 -15.81
CA THR A 173 14.22 4.77 -14.60
C THR A 173 13.54 3.77 -13.69
N ILE A 174 14.34 2.86 -13.13
CA ILE A 174 13.94 1.95 -12.05
C ILE A 174 14.86 2.17 -10.84
N VAL A 175 14.25 2.48 -9.70
CA VAL A 175 14.95 2.58 -8.42
C VAL A 175 14.53 1.39 -7.55
N VAL A 176 15.50 0.68 -6.98
CA VAL A 176 15.29 -0.38 -5.98
C VAL A 176 16.24 -0.15 -4.83
N SER A 177 15.70 0.04 -3.64
CA SER A 177 16.47 0.06 -2.40
C SER A 177 16.02 -1.10 -1.52
N THR A 178 16.92 -2.02 -1.22
CA THR A 178 16.61 -3.19 -0.38
C THR A 178 17.60 -3.32 0.76
N GLN A 179 17.06 -3.55 1.95
CA GLN A 179 17.85 -3.93 3.13
C GLN A 179 18.51 -5.30 2.88
N HIS A 180 19.74 -5.44 3.34
CA HIS A 180 20.52 -6.65 3.14
C HIS A 180 21.40 -6.97 4.35
N ASP A 181 21.83 -8.24 4.46
CA ASP A 181 22.86 -8.67 5.38
C ASP A 181 24.23 -8.08 5.01
N GLU A 182 25.11 -7.94 5.99
CA GLU A 182 26.52 -7.63 5.73
C GLU A 182 27.25 -8.90 5.27
N PHE A 183 27.09 -9.28 3.99
CA PHE A 183 27.52 -10.56 3.44
C PHE A 183 28.94 -10.55 2.87
N ILE A 184 29.57 -9.38 2.72
CA ILE A 184 30.99 -9.22 2.42
C ILE A 184 31.64 -8.46 3.57
N THR A 185 32.60 -9.10 4.22
CA THR A 185 33.31 -8.53 5.37
C THR A 185 34.66 -7.97 4.96
N ALA A 186 35.15 -6.95 5.66
CA ALA A 186 36.45 -6.30 5.41
C ALA A 186 37.68 -7.16 5.82
N LYS A 187 37.73 -8.42 5.38
CA LYS A 187 38.88 -9.29 5.59
C LYS A 187 39.88 -9.13 4.44
N GLY A 188 40.92 -8.36 4.66
CA GLY A 188 41.98 -8.09 3.67
C GLY A 188 41.63 -6.98 2.66
N ILE A 189 40.50 -6.30 2.83
CA ILE A 189 40.08 -5.14 2.07
C ILE A 189 39.55 -4.06 3.04
N THR A 190 39.37 -2.86 2.57
CA THR A 190 38.75 -1.79 3.38
C THR A 190 37.22 -1.99 3.52
N GLN A 191 36.61 -1.34 4.51
CA GLN A 191 35.15 -1.39 4.67
C GLN A 191 34.45 -0.78 3.45
N GLU A 192 34.99 0.29 2.90
CA GLU A 192 34.45 0.96 1.70
C GLU A 192 34.46 0.01 0.48
N GLU A 193 35.55 -0.75 0.29
CA GLU A 193 35.63 -1.75 -0.78
C GLU A 193 34.63 -2.88 -0.56
N ALA A 194 34.43 -3.35 0.67
CA ALA A 194 33.42 -4.37 0.98
C ALA A 194 32.00 -3.84 0.71
N ASP A 195 31.68 -2.63 1.14
CA ASP A 195 30.37 -2.00 0.94
C ASP A 195 30.07 -1.80 -0.55
N LEU A 196 31.06 -1.35 -1.33
CA LEU A 196 30.92 -1.19 -2.79
C LEU A 196 30.75 -2.56 -3.50
N ALA A 197 31.45 -3.59 -3.06
CA ALA A 197 31.31 -4.94 -3.61
C ALA A 197 29.92 -5.52 -3.33
N MET A 198 29.34 -5.29 -2.14
CA MET A 198 27.96 -5.68 -1.82
C MET A 198 26.96 -4.94 -2.69
N GLN A 199 27.09 -3.62 -2.83
CA GLN A 199 26.22 -2.81 -3.68
C GLN A 199 26.26 -3.28 -5.14
N LYS A 200 27.46 -3.54 -5.67
CA LYS A 200 27.63 -4.05 -7.03
C LYS A 200 26.95 -5.41 -7.23
N LYS A 201 27.14 -6.34 -6.29
CA LYS A 201 26.47 -7.66 -6.33
C LYS A 201 24.95 -7.53 -6.30
N ILE A 202 24.41 -6.70 -5.43
CA ILE A 202 22.96 -6.45 -5.35
C ILE A 202 22.44 -5.86 -6.66
N ALA A 203 23.16 -4.90 -7.24
CA ALA A 203 22.77 -4.29 -8.51
C ALA A 203 22.80 -5.29 -9.68
N GLU A 204 23.77 -6.18 -9.73
CA GLU A 204 23.86 -7.27 -10.71
C GLU A 204 22.69 -8.24 -10.56
N ASP A 205 22.36 -8.68 -9.34
CA ASP A 205 21.26 -9.61 -9.08
C ASP A 205 19.89 -8.98 -9.35
N VAL A 206 19.69 -7.71 -9.00
CA VAL A 206 18.47 -6.99 -9.38
C VAL A 206 18.29 -7.01 -10.90
N LYS A 207 19.31 -6.71 -11.68
CA LYS A 207 19.23 -6.67 -13.14
C LYS A 207 19.09 -8.05 -13.79
N SER A 208 19.76 -9.07 -13.24
CA SER A 208 19.82 -10.40 -13.85
C SER A 208 18.78 -11.38 -13.33
N ILE A 209 18.24 -11.17 -12.12
CA ILE A 209 17.25 -12.05 -11.49
C ILE A 209 15.90 -11.35 -11.36
N LEU A 210 15.84 -10.22 -10.62
CA LEU A 210 14.57 -9.56 -10.30
C LEU A 210 13.87 -9.01 -11.54
N ILE A 211 14.54 -8.18 -12.33
CA ILE A 211 13.96 -7.51 -13.49
C ILE A 211 13.40 -8.49 -14.53
N PRO A 212 14.12 -9.56 -14.95
CA PRO A 212 13.57 -10.52 -15.91
C PRO A 212 12.33 -11.26 -15.38
N ARG A 213 12.28 -11.58 -14.09
CA ARG A 213 11.13 -12.23 -13.47
C ARG A 213 9.90 -11.34 -13.43
N VAL A 214 10.07 -10.07 -13.08
CA VAL A 214 9.00 -9.07 -13.11
C VAL A 214 8.53 -8.84 -14.56
N LYS A 215 9.44 -8.62 -15.50
CA LYS A 215 9.12 -8.44 -16.93
C LYS A 215 8.27 -9.59 -17.47
N ALA A 216 8.58 -10.84 -17.10
CA ALA A 216 7.86 -12.02 -17.57
C ALA A 216 6.40 -12.12 -17.09
N GLN A 217 6.02 -11.38 -16.04
CA GLN A 217 4.65 -11.34 -15.50
C GLN A 217 3.70 -10.48 -16.34
N TYR A 218 4.22 -9.68 -17.26
CA TYR A 218 3.46 -8.68 -18.00
C TYR A 218 3.18 -9.12 -19.46
N PRO A 219 2.13 -8.59 -20.08
CA PRO A 219 1.86 -8.84 -21.50
C PRO A 219 2.93 -8.22 -22.40
N ALA A 220 3.04 -8.72 -23.64
CA ALA A 220 4.11 -8.38 -24.57
C ALA A 220 4.30 -6.87 -24.81
N HIS A 221 3.20 -6.10 -24.84
CA HIS A 221 3.28 -4.65 -25.04
C HIS A 221 3.94 -3.91 -23.87
N VAL A 222 3.76 -4.39 -22.62
CA VAL A 222 4.46 -3.87 -21.43
C VAL A 222 5.89 -4.37 -21.41
N GLN A 223 6.14 -5.64 -21.77
CA GLN A 223 7.50 -6.17 -21.86
C GLN A 223 8.38 -5.37 -22.83
N ALA A 224 7.78 -4.83 -23.91
CA ALA A 224 8.48 -4.01 -24.89
C ALA A 224 8.97 -2.65 -24.33
N LEU A 225 8.41 -2.19 -23.21
CA LEU A 225 8.85 -0.95 -22.54
C LEU A 225 10.19 -1.13 -21.78
N PHE A 226 10.60 -2.39 -21.52
CA PHE A 226 11.89 -2.74 -20.92
C PHE A 226 12.94 -2.79 -22.01
N ASN A 227 13.59 -1.67 -22.25
CA ASN A 227 14.67 -1.54 -23.23
C ASN A 227 16.06 -1.45 -22.57
N ASP A 228 17.11 -1.35 -23.36
CA ASP A 228 18.50 -1.31 -22.88
C ASP A 228 18.90 0.05 -22.27
N ASP A 229 18.09 1.10 -22.47
CA ASP A 229 18.38 2.47 -22.04
C ASP A 229 17.84 2.78 -20.64
N ILE A 230 17.27 1.79 -19.92
CA ILE A 230 16.76 1.99 -18.57
C ILE A 230 17.89 2.37 -17.60
N ILE A 231 17.69 3.47 -16.89
CA ILE A 231 18.58 3.90 -15.81
C ILE A 231 18.22 3.13 -14.53
N TYR A 232 19.16 2.38 -14.00
CA TYR A 232 18.97 1.62 -12.76
C TYR A 232 19.70 2.30 -11.59
N HIS A 233 18.94 2.60 -10.54
CA HIS A 233 19.48 3.01 -9.24
C HIS A 233 19.19 1.93 -8.21
N VAL A 234 20.21 1.14 -7.88
CA VAL A 234 20.09 0.06 -6.88
C VAL A 234 20.93 0.43 -5.66
N ASN A 235 20.29 0.53 -4.50
CA ASN A 235 20.90 1.00 -3.26
C ASN A 235 21.81 2.22 -3.50
N PRO A 236 21.32 3.33 -4.05
CA PRO A 236 22.17 4.43 -4.55
C PRO A 236 22.96 5.13 -3.44
N THR A 237 22.57 4.98 -2.18
CA THR A 237 23.31 5.47 -1.01
C THR A 237 24.38 4.48 -0.52
N GLY A 238 24.54 3.32 -1.15
CA GLY A 238 25.46 2.26 -0.80
C GLY A 238 24.84 1.22 0.15
N LYS A 239 25.54 0.90 1.24
CA LYS A 239 25.15 -0.10 2.24
C LYS A 239 23.78 0.23 2.88
N PHE A 240 22.89 -0.78 2.94
CA PHE A 240 21.58 -0.68 3.59
C PHE A 240 21.36 -1.89 4.51
N VAL A 241 22.16 -2.01 5.57
CA VAL A 241 22.05 -3.07 6.58
C VAL A 241 21.11 -2.67 7.71
N ILE A 242 21.21 -1.42 8.18
CA ILE A 242 20.28 -0.87 9.17
C ILE A 242 19.03 -0.40 8.44
N GLY A 243 17.90 -1.05 8.73
CA GLY A 243 16.61 -0.77 8.11
C GLY A 243 15.47 -1.33 8.94
N GLY A 244 14.27 -1.34 8.35
CA GLY A 244 13.06 -1.72 9.08
C GLY A 244 12.77 -0.79 10.25
N PRO A 245 11.98 -1.21 11.24
CA PRO A 245 11.62 -0.37 12.40
C PRO A 245 12.81 0.08 13.26
N HIS A 246 13.96 -0.57 13.15
CA HIS A 246 15.19 -0.10 13.79
C HIS A 246 15.83 1.06 13.05
N GLY A 247 15.72 1.10 11.73
CA GLY A 247 16.27 2.19 10.92
C GLY A 247 15.38 3.44 10.92
N ASP A 248 14.06 3.26 10.93
CA ASP A 248 13.09 4.35 10.90
C ASP A 248 11.78 3.92 11.59
N THR A 249 11.13 4.84 12.29
CA THR A 249 9.85 4.59 12.96
C THR A 249 8.73 4.50 11.94
N GLY A 250 7.89 3.46 12.04
CA GLY A 250 6.71 3.26 11.22
C GLY A 250 5.41 3.60 11.94
N LEU A 251 4.45 4.12 11.21
CA LEU A 251 3.11 4.45 11.68
C LEU A 251 2.05 4.02 10.66
N THR A 252 0.90 3.56 11.16
CA THR A 252 -0.28 3.30 10.33
C THR A 252 -0.68 4.57 9.56
N GLY A 253 -0.98 4.42 8.25
CA GLY A 253 -1.49 5.51 7.43
C GLY A 253 -0.46 6.49 6.91
N ARG A 254 0.82 6.16 6.92
CA ARG A 254 1.89 7.01 6.37
C ARG A 254 2.37 6.60 4.97
N LYS A 255 1.73 5.62 4.34
CA LYS A 255 1.98 5.19 2.95
C LYS A 255 0.73 5.17 2.09
N ILE A 256 -0.20 6.09 2.37
CA ILE A 256 -1.53 6.16 1.74
C ILE A 256 -1.49 6.35 0.21
N ILE A 257 -0.47 6.98 -0.33
CA ILE A 257 -0.28 7.15 -1.77
C ILE A 257 0.23 5.85 -2.41
N VAL A 258 1.05 5.07 -1.70
CA VAL A 258 1.44 3.70 -2.10
C VAL A 258 0.23 2.77 -2.09
N ASP A 259 -0.66 2.92 -1.12
CA ASP A 259 -1.88 2.11 -0.96
C ASP A 259 -2.94 2.43 -2.02
N THR A 260 -2.80 3.51 -2.75
CA THR A 260 -3.77 3.98 -3.74
C THR A 260 -3.18 3.99 -5.15
N TYR A 261 -2.80 5.16 -5.68
CA TYR A 261 -2.52 5.30 -7.12
C TYR A 261 -1.15 5.89 -7.44
N GLY A 262 -0.23 5.92 -6.47
CA GLY A 262 1.14 6.40 -6.68
C GLY A 262 1.24 7.89 -7.04
N GLY A 263 0.23 8.68 -6.70
CA GLY A 263 0.13 10.10 -7.04
C GLY A 263 -0.56 10.40 -8.37
N LYS A 264 -0.94 9.38 -9.17
CA LYS A 264 -1.70 9.57 -10.43
C LYS A 264 -3.14 10.02 -10.16
N GLY A 265 -3.78 9.48 -9.12
CA GLY A 265 -5.09 9.90 -8.63
C GLY A 265 -4.97 10.70 -7.32
N ALA A 266 -5.94 11.58 -7.06
CA ALA A 266 -6.04 12.31 -5.80
C ALA A 266 -6.32 11.39 -4.60
N HIS A 267 -6.09 11.89 -3.39
CA HIS A 267 -6.33 11.19 -2.13
C HIS A 267 -6.97 12.14 -1.10
N GLY A 268 -7.90 11.62 -0.31
CA GLY A 268 -8.60 12.41 0.73
C GLY A 268 -7.79 12.62 2.02
N GLY A 269 -6.69 11.87 2.20
CA GLY A 269 -5.80 11.98 3.35
C GLY A 269 -6.01 10.93 4.45
N GLY A 270 -7.15 10.23 4.46
CA GLY A 270 -7.46 9.21 5.47
C GLY A 270 -6.74 7.88 5.21
N ALA A 271 -6.19 7.26 6.26
CA ALA A 271 -5.66 5.91 6.21
C ALA A 271 -6.77 4.87 6.01
N PHE A 272 -6.44 3.73 5.38
CA PHE A 272 -7.36 2.60 5.24
C PHE A 272 -7.16 1.57 6.33
N SER A 273 -5.90 1.24 6.65
CA SER A 273 -5.55 0.16 7.56
C SER A 273 -6.13 0.35 8.94
N GLY A 274 -6.60 -0.75 9.54
CA GLY A 274 -7.13 -0.79 10.89
C GLY A 274 -8.54 -0.21 11.08
N LYS A 275 -9.25 0.15 9.99
CA LYS A 275 -10.57 0.80 10.01
C LYS A 275 -11.67 -0.12 9.49
N ASP A 276 -12.72 -0.34 10.29
CA ASP A 276 -13.92 -1.08 9.88
C ASP A 276 -14.77 -0.32 8.84
N PRO A 277 -15.75 -0.96 8.15
CA PRO A 277 -16.52 -0.34 7.08
C PRO A 277 -17.33 0.90 7.46
N SER A 278 -17.56 1.21 8.74
CA SER A 278 -18.24 2.45 9.15
C SER A 278 -17.37 3.70 8.96
N LYS A 279 -16.06 3.53 8.80
CA LYS A 279 -15.12 4.61 8.54
C LYS A 279 -15.07 4.90 7.03
N VAL A 280 -15.65 6.02 6.65
CA VAL A 280 -15.80 6.43 5.23
C VAL A 280 -14.46 6.66 4.52
N ASP A 281 -13.40 6.98 5.24
CA ASP A 281 -12.04 7.05 4.67
C ASP A 281 -11.70 5.83 3.84
N ARG A 282 -12.08 4.64 4.31
CA ARG A 282 -11.85 3.37 3.63
C ARG A 282 -13.03 2.96 2.75
N SER A 283 -14.23 2.88 3.31
CA SER A 283 -15.40 2.35 2.60
C SER A 283 -15.79 3.20 1.40
N ALA A 284 -15.79 4.53 1.52
CA ALA A 284 -16.13 5.41 0.42
C ALA A 284 -15.01 5.51 -0.63
N ALA A 285 -13.74 5.40 -0.23
CA ALA A 285 -12.63 5.29 -1.19
C ALA A 285 -12.74 3.99 -2.02
N TYR A 286 -13.11 2.88 -1.39
CA TYR A 286 -13.33 1.61 -2.08
C TYR A 286 -14.57 1.68 -3.02
N ALA A 287 -15.65 2.33 -2.59
CA ALA A 287 -16.82 2.56 -3.44
C ALA A 287 -16.46 3.43 -4.64
N ALA A 288 -15.75 4.54 -4.44
CA ALA A 288 -15.29 5.41 -5.52
C ALA A 288 -14.36 4.67 -6.50
N ARG A 289 -13.45 3.81 -6.00
CA ARG A 289 -12.62 2.93 -6.83
C ARG A 289 -13.47 1.93 -7.61
N HIS A 290 -14.46 1.31 -6.99
CA HIS A 290 -15.38 0.39 -7.66
C HIS A 290 -16.10 1.07 -8.83
N ILE A 291 -16.61 2.26 -8.61
CA ILE A 291 -17.29 3.06 -9.66
C ILE A 291 -16.30 3.38 -10.80
N ALA A 292 -15.15 3.97 -10.50
CA ALA A 292 -14.16 4.34 -11.51
C ALA A 292 -13.71 3.13 -12.34
N LYS A 293 -13.40 2.01 -11.66
CA LYS A 293 -12.94 0.78 -12.32
C LYS A 293 -13.99 0.21 -13.27
N ASN A 294 -15.25 0.14 -12.84
CA ASN A 294 -16.33 -0.40 -13.68
C ASN A 294 -16.60 0.48 -14.90
N LEU A 295 -16.55 1.80 -14.76
CA LEU A 295 -16.79 2.72 -15.88
C LEU A 295 -15.63 2.70 -16.89
N VAL A 296 -14.39 2.62 -16.46
CA VAL A 296 -13.24 2.44 -17.35
C VAL A 296 -13.31 1.07 -18.03
N ALA A 297 -13.63 0.00 -17.30
CA ALA A 297 -13.80 -1.34 -17.87
C ALA A 297 -14.94 -1.41 -18.90
N ALA A 298 -16.00 -0.63 -18.70
CA ALA A 298 -17.12 -0.50 -19.66
C ALA A 298 -16.78 0.37 -20.88
N GLY A 299 -15.57 0.96 -20.94
CA GLY A 299 -15.12 1.80 -22.03
C GLY A 299 -15.68 3.22 -22.03
N VAL A 300 -16.22 3.70 -20.91
CA VAL A 300 -16.73 5.08 -20.77
C VAL A 300 -15.60 6.10 -20.94
N ALA A 301 -14.43 5.82 -20.41
CA ALA A 301 -13.21 6.61 -20.55
C ALA A 301 -11.99 5.71 -20.42
N ASP A 302 -10.83 6.18 -20.91
CA ASP A 302 -9.56 5.46 -20.75
C ASP A 302 -8.98 5.60 -19.34
N GLU A 303 -9.30 6.70 -18.68
CA GLU A 303 -9.01 6.94 -17.26
C GLU A 303 -10.12 7.75 -16.62
N MET A 304 -10.32 7.58 -15.32
CA MET A 304 -11.36 8.26 -14.58
C MET A 304 -11.00 8.43 -13.10
N LEU A 305 -11.18 9.65 -12.61
CA LEU A 305 -11.19 9.98 -11.19
C LEU A 305 -12.63 10.19 -10.75
N VAL A 306 -13.03 9.55 -9.68
CA VAL A 306 -14.33 9.75 -9.01
C VAL A 306 -14.06 10.25 -7.60
N GLN A 307 -14.68 11.39 -7.24
CA GLN A 307 -14.67 11.92 -5.88
C GLN A 307 -16.06 11.79 -5.29
N VAL A 308 -16.12 11.34 -4.04
CA VAL A 308 -17.34 11.39 -3.22
C VAL A 308 -17.06 12.19 -1.96
N SER A 309 -18.07 12.92 -1.46
CA SER A 309 -17.94 13.69 -0.23
C SER A 309 -19.06 13.37 0.75
N TYR A 310 -18.71 13.33 2.04
CA TYR A 310 -19.63 13.00 3.13
C TYR A 310 -19.61 14.05 4.23
N ALA A 311 -20.77 14.21 4.90
CA ALA A 311 -20.88 14.86 6.20
C ALA A 311 -21.04 13.81 7.29
N ILE A 312 -20.44 14.04 8.46
CA ILE A 312 -20.56 13.12 9.59
C ILE A 312 -22.03 12.89 9.97
N GLY A 313 -22.40 11.64 10.23
CA GLY A 313 -23.76 11.25 10.61
C GLY A 313 -24.79 11.24 9.47
N VAL A 314 -24.38 11.56 8.22
CA VAL A 314 -25.27 11.56 7.05
C VAL A 314 -24.94 10.33 6.19
N ALA A 315 -25.95 9.53 5.86
CA ALA A 315 -25.76 8.27 5.12
C ALA A 315 -25.46 8.51 3.63
N LYS A 316 -26.10 9.48 3.01
CA LYS A 316 -25.93 9.78 1.59
C LYS A 316 -24.72 10.68 1.35
N PRO A 317 -23.92 10.46 0.28
CA PRO A 317 -22.90 11.42 -0.11
C PRO A 317 -23.52 12.80 -0.42
N MET A 318 -22.78 13.85 -0.13
CA MET A 318 -23.21 15.21 -0.47
C MET A 318 -23.00 15.55 -1.93
N ASN A 319 -21.97 14.95 -2.56
CA ASN A 319 -21.63 15.20 -3.95
C ASN A 319 -20.85 14.02 -4.56
N ILE A 320 -21.00 13.86 -5.86
CA ILE A 320 -20.15 13.03 -6.72
C ILE A 320 -19.55 13.93 -7.79
N PHE A 321 -18.23 13.91 -7.92
CA PHE A 321 -17.49 14.62 -8.96
C PHE A 321 -16.73 13.61 -9.81
N VAL A 322 -16.68 13.83 -11.11
CA VAL A 322 -15.95 12.99 -12.08
C VAL A 322 -14.97 13.84 -12.85
N ASN A 323 -13.80 13.29 -13.13
CA ASN A 323 -12.84 13.85 -14.08
C ASN A 323 -12.32 12.71 -14.97
N THR A 324 -12.59 12.80 -16.26
CA THR A 324 -12.09 11.88 -17.30
C THR A 324 -10.79 12.35 -17.95
N PHE A 325 -10.26 13.50 -17.50
CA PHE A 325 -9.03 14.11 -18.04
C PHE A 325 -9.11 14.40 -19.56
N GLY A 326 -10.33 14.60 -20.08
CA GLY A 326 -10.57 14.78 -21.52
C GLY A 326 -10.50 13.50 -22.34
N ARG A 327 -10.48 12.34 -21.70
CA ARG A 327 -10.33 11.02 -22.34
C ARG A 327 -11.62 10.18 -22.27
N ALA A 328 -12.78 10.85 -22.25
CA ALA A 328 -14.08 10.20 -22.36
C ALA A 328 -14.28 9.64 -23.77
N ASN A 329 -14.76 8.40 -23.85
CA ASN A 329 -15.11 7.71 -25.12
C ASN A 329 -16.60 7.80 -25.45
N VAL A 330 -17.36 8.51 -24.63
CA VAL A 330 -18.81 8.73 -24.76
C VAL A 330 -19.09 10.22 -25.02
N LYS A 331 -20.23 10.52 -25.67
CA LYS A 331 -20.68 11.89 -25.92
C LYS A 331 -21.43 12.45 -24.70
N MET A 332 -20.75 12.49 -23.56
CA MET A 332 -21.23 13.05 -22.30
C MET A 332 -20.11 13.86 -21.67
N THR A 333 -20.49 14.95 -21.02
CA THR A 333 -19.59 15.71 -20.13
C THR A 333 -19.34 14.95 -18.83
N ASP A 334 -18.27 15.29 -18.11
CA ASP A 334 -17.98 14.72 -16.80
C ASP A 334 -19.13 14.93 -15.80
N GLY A 335 -19.85 16.08 -15.89
CA GLY A 335 -21.04 16.36 -15.09
C GLY A 335 -22.21 15.42 -15.41
N GLU A 336 -22.47 15.15 -16.68
CA GLU A 336 -23.51 14.21 -17.10
C GLU A 336 -23.19 12.75 -16.69
N ILE A 337 -21.89 12.39 -16.72
CA ILE A 337 -21.44 11.09 -16.20
C ILE A 337 -21.68 11.03 -14.69
N ALA A 338 -21.35 12.08 -13.95
CA ALA A 338 -21.57 12.15 -12.50
C ALA A 338 -23.05 12.02 -12.13
N GLU A 339 -23.94 12.68 -12.89
CA GLU A 339 -25.39 12.56 -12.69
C GLU A 339 -25.90 11.13 -12.94
N LYS A 340 -25.36 10.44 -13.94
CA LYS A 340 -25.70 9.03 -14.18
C LYS A 340 -25.21 8.11 -13.06
N ILE A 341 -24.00 8.33 -12.55
CA ILE A 341 -23.47 7.60 -11.39
C ILE A 341 -24.41 7.76 -10.20
N TRP A 342 -24.82 9.00 -9.92
CA TRP A 342 -25.75 9.31 -8.81
C TRP A 342 -27.07 8.52 -8.88
N ASN A 343 -27.55 8.24 -10.09
CA ASN A 343 -28.80 7.50 -10.31
C ASN A 343 -28.62 5.98 -10.36
N LEU A 344 -27.39 5.47 -10.49
CA LEU A 344 -27.08 4.04 -10.60
C LEU A 344 -26.62 3.43 -9.29
N PHE A 345 -25.98 4.19 -8.44
CA PHE A 345 -25.38 3.80 -7.17
C PHE A 345 -26.00 4.59 -6.00
#